data_576c1e0f7e6c880919304899b6b35d95
#
_entry.id   576c1e0f7e6c880919304899b6b35d95
#
_cell.length_a   1.000
_cell.length_b   1.000
_cell.length_c   1.000
_cell.angle_alpha   90.00
_cell.angle_beta   90.00
_cell.angle_gamma   90.00
#
_symmetry.space_group_name_H-M   'P 1'
#
loop_
_entity.id
_entity.type
_entity.pdbx_description
1 polymer ?
#
loop_
_entity_poly.entity_id
_entity_poly.type
_entity_poly.pdbx_seq_one_letter_code
_entity_poly.pdbx_strand_id
1 'polypeptide(L)'
;FLVYKLPGAGWQTTTVTDNFLTLSHNGNGLAYFYVRSICGSDDVSPYSSLYSIELPSCPSISVEASSIAFCFGESSTLTASSGFDSYQWYNADGAISGATASTYTSLVSGHFYVVGQTTEGCSITSDQISLNMINLSAVSEFEVTNVTATTASLDWDNASPTDVYDVSISSDGGLTWTDFDSYQGSAVTFTNLIPSTTYQIEITTTAYGCESEVFTGSFSTSLDCIVPENISLSATPFEVTISWADLVAADSYFLVYKLPGAGWQTTTVTDNFLTLSHNGNGLAYFYV
;
A
#
# COMPACT_ATOMS: atom_id res chain seq x y z
N PHE A 1 48.98 24.71 44.78
CA PHE A 1 47.76 25.46 44.49
C PHE A 1 47.61 25.57 42.98
N LEU A 2 46.44 25.16 42.49
CA LEU A 2 46.11 25.17 41.07
C LEU A 2 45.04 26.23 40.79
N VAL A 3 45.24 27.04 39.77
CA VAL A 3 44.24 27.93 39.17
C VAL A 3 43.96 27.41 37.77
N TYR A 4 42.71 27.13 37.46
CA TYR A 4 42.35 26.58 36.18
C TYR A 4 41.06 27.18 35.63
N LYS A 5 40.93 27.09 34.33
CA LYS A 5 39.71 27.44 33.63
C LYS A 5 39.40 26.35 32.60
N LEU A 6 38.27 25.67 32.75
CA LEU A 6 37.75 24.73 31.77
C LEU A 6 36.87 25.44 30.74
N PRO A 7 36.68 24.89 29.57
CA PRO A 7 35.79 25.45 28.55
C PRO A 7 34.38 25.70 29.11
N GLY A 8 33.81 26.87 28.82
CA GLY A 8 32.49 27.28 29.31
C GLY A 8 32.42 27.69 30.80
N ALA A 9 33.48 27.51 31.57
CA ALA A 9 33.52 27.86 32.99
C ALA A 9 34.35 29.11 33.25
N GLY A 10 34.12 29.72 34.42
CA GLY A 10 35.04 30.78 34.94
C GLY A 10 36.31 30.20 35.52
N TRP A 11 37.24 31.09 35.90
CA TRP A 11 38.45 30.71 36.63
C TRP A 11 38.10 30.09 37.97
N GLN A 12 38.73 28.96 38.28
CA GLN A 12 38.53 28.19 39.51
C GLN A 12 39.89 27.97 40.18
N THR A 13 39.89 27.72 41.49
CA THR A 13 41.09 27.47 42.26
C THR A 13 40.88 26.27 43.17
N THR A 14 41.94 25.48 43.36
CA THR A 14 41.96 24.38 44.27
C THR A 14 43.36 24.17 44.84
N THR A 15 43.44 23.58 46.03
CA THR A 15 44.69 23.15 46.64
C THR A 15 44.80 21.65 46.50
N VAL A 16 45.94 21.18 46.00
CA VAL A 16 46.23 19.74 45.84
C VAL A 16 47.48 19.39 46.65
N THR A 17 47.48 18.27 47.28
CA THR A 17 48.59 17.72 48.06
C THR A 17 49.42 16.75 47.21
N ASP A 18 48.78 16.14 46.22
CA ASP A 18 49.43 15.25 45.30
C ASP A 18 50.01 15.99 44.08
N ASN A 19 50.85 15.33 43.32
CA ASN A 19 51.46 15.91 42.14
C ASN A 19 50.57 15.80 40.89
N PHE A 20 49.30 15.39 41.02
CA PHE A 20 48.32 15.32 39.96
C PHE A 20 46.89 15.66 40.47
N LEU A 21 46.06 16.11 39.58
CA LEU A 21 44.63 16.31 39.80
C LEU A 21 43.90 15.98 38.53
N THR A 22 42.84 15.14 38.65
CA THR A 22 41.92 14.87 37.54
C THR A 22 40.72 15.79 37.65
N LEU A 23 40.42 16.51 36.58
CA LEU A 23 39.27 17.39 36.47
C LEU A 23 38.29 16.86 35.43
N SER A 24 37.03 16.73 35.79
CA SER A 24 35.96 16.41 34.83
C SER A 24 35.52 17.69 34.12
N HIS A 25 35.19 17.56 32.83
CA HIS A 25 34.69 18.67 32.02
C HIS A 25 33.62 18.20 31.04
N ASN A 26 32.69 19.11 30.65
CA ASN A 26 31.60 18.82 29.72
C ASN A 26 31.72 19.60 28.39
N GLY A 27 32.84 20.27 28.17
CA GLY A 27 33.03 21.12 27.02
C GLY A 27 34.30 20.83 26.26
N ASN A 28 34.32 21.19 24.99
CA ASN A 28 35.48 21.21 24.11
C ASN A 28 36.11 22.60 24.10
N GLY A 29 37.36 22.71 23.68
CA GLY A 29 38.09 23.93 23.54
C GLY A 29 39.29 24.05 24.51
N LEU A 30 39.83 25.24 24.69
CA LEU A 30 41.02 25.42 25.46
C LEU A 30 40.76 25.43 26.96
N ALA A 31 41.44 24.56 27.68
CA ALA A 31 41.60 24.63 29.13
C ALA A 31 42.91 25.30 29.50
N TYR A 32 42.90 26.08 30.54
CA TYR A 32 44.07 26.90 30.99
C TYR A 32 44.41 26.58 32.43
N PHE A 33 45.71 26.59 32.74
CA PHE A 33 46.25 26.20 34.04
C PHE A 33 47.41 27.08 34.48
N TYR A 34 47.39 27.46 35.79
CA TYR A 34 48.55 27.98 36.52
C TYR A 34 48.73 27.14 37.77
N VAL A 35 49.98 26.90 38.11
CA VAL A 35 50.36 26.19 39.32
C VAL A 35 51.33 27.04 40.15
N ARG A 36 51.19 27.00 41.49
CA ARG A 36 52.15 27.51 42.40
C ARG A 36 52.32 26.59 43.61
N SER A 37 53.49 26.62 44.21
CA SER A 37 53.76 25.90 45.45
C SER A 37 53.34 26.69 46.64
N ILE A 38 52.93 26.01 47.70
CA ILE A 38 52.64 26.54 49.04
C ILE A 38 53.61 25.86 50.00
N CYS A 39 54.50 26.67 50.62
CA CYS A 39 55.57 26.20 51.46
C CYS A 39 55.38 26.69 52.90
N GLY A 40 54.39 26.18 53.61
CA GLY A 40 54.00 26.64 54.95
C GLY A 40 52.69 27.47 54.92
N SER A 41 52.41 28.17 56.01
CA SER A 41 51.13 28.89 56.15
C SER A 41 51.09 30.19 55.34
N ASP A 42 52.17 30.82 55.04
CA ASP A 42 52.27 32.17 54.44
C ASP A 42 53.28 32.33 53.29
N ASP A 43 53.99 31.24 52.95
CA ASP A 43 54.99 31.27 51.90
C ASP A 43 54.53 30.57 50.63
N VAL A 44 54.37 31.31 49.57
CA VAL A 44 53.90 30.89 48.27
C VAL A 44 54.83 31.26 47.14
N SER A 45 55.07 30.35 46.18
CA SER A 45 55.87 30.71 45.00
C SER A 45 55.04 31.61 44.03
N PRO A 46 55.78 32.34 43.12
CA PRO A 46 55.09 32.87 41.94
C PRO A 46 54.27 31.79 41.18
N TYR A 47 53.28 32.21 40.43
CA TYR A 47 52.61 31.30 39.50
C TYR A 47 53.56 30.84 38.39
N SER A 48 53.33 29.61 37.92
CA SER A 48 53.94 29.13 36.66
C SER A 48 53.50 29.98 35.48
N SER A 49 54.13 29.79 34.35
CA SER A 49 53.58 30.24 33.08
C SER A 49 52.19 29.65 32.85
N LEU A 50 51.41 30.35 32.04
CA LEU A 50 50.11 29.79 31.60
C LEU A 50 50.36 28.57 30.73
N TYR A 51 49.74 27.47 31.12
CA TYR A 51 49.63 26.26 30.30
C TYR A 51 48.22 26.16 29.75
N SER A 52 48.10 25.70 28.51
CA SER A 52 46.82 25.40 27.89
C SER A 52 46.84 24.06 27.17
N ILE A 53 45.69 23.41 27.15
CA ILE A 53 45.47 22.18 26.37
C ILE A 53 44.11 22.29 25.68
N GLU A 54 44.07 21.87 24.45
CA GLU A 54 42.83 21.75 23.73
C GLU A 54 42.14 20.41 24.12
N LEU A 55 40.94 20.54 24.64
CA LEU A 55 40.14 19.37 24.99
C LEU A 55 39.36 18.94 23.75
N PRO A 56 39.38 17.63 23.38
CA PRO A 56 38.73 17.15 22.21
C PRO A 56 37.20 17.30 22.32
N SER A 57 36.53 17.58 21.21
CA SER A 57 35.08 17.59 21.12
C SER A 57 34.55 16.14 21.02
N CYS A 58 33.43 15.90 21.65
CA CYS A 58 32.69 14.69 21.37
C CYS A 58 32.21 14.64 19.90
N PRO A 59 32.27 13.50 19.24
CA PRO A 59 31.76 13.34 17.87
C PRO A 59 30.26 13.61 17.82
N SER A 60 29.75 14.09 16.71
CA SER A 60 28.30 14.16 16.46
C SER A 60 27.79 12.84 16.01
N ILE A 61 26.51 12.52 16.35
CA ILE A 61 25.83 11.30 15.90
C ILE A 61 24.64 11.69 15.03
N SER A 62 24.50 11.03 13.88
CA SER A 62 23.36 11.14 12.97
C SER A 62 22.76 9.76 12.69
N VAL A 63 21.51 9.75 12.23
CA VAL A 63 20.79 8.55 11.83
C VAL A 63 20.28 8.71 10.42
N GLU A 64 20.48 7.71 9.60
CA GLU A 64 19.91 7.58 8.26
C GLU A 64 19.00 6.34 8.21
N ALA A 65 17.89 6.43 7.46
CA ALA A 65 16.99 5.30 7.22
C ALA A 65 17.13 4.81 5.78
N SER A 66 17.04 3.50 5.56
CA SER A 66 16.95 2.95 4.20
C SER A 66 15.69 3.42 3.47
N SER A 67 14.58 3.62 4.21
CA SER A 67 13.38 4.30 3.78
C SER A 67 12.65 4.88 5.00
N ILE A 68 12.09 6.07 4.88
CA ILE A 68 11.24 6.67 5.94
C ILE A 68 9.79 6.20 5.86
N ALA A 69 9.37 5.61 4.72
CA ALA A 69 8.08 4.97 4.51
C ALA A 69 8.31 3.60 3.88
N PHE A 70 7.62 2.56 4.36
CA PHE A 70 7.73 1.18 3.88
C PHE A 70 6.40 0.45 4.04
N CYS A 71 6.19 -0.58 3.24
CA CYS A 71 4.93 -1.32 3.21
C CYS A 71 4.81 -2.31 4.38
N PHE A 72 3.59 -2.65 4.76
CA PHE A 72 3.34 -3.71 5.72
C PHE A 72 4.01 -5.02 5.28
N GLY A 73 4.69 -5.69 6.20
CA GLY A 73 5.49 -6.88 5.90
C GLY A 73 6.93 -6.60 5.46
N GLU A 74 7.28 -5.35 5.14
CA GLU A 74 8.64 -4.90 4.87
C GLU A 74 9.30 -4.30 6.11
N SER A 75 10.53 -3.83 5.97
CA SER A 75 11.31 -3.24 7.06
C SER A 75 12.10 -2.03 6.59
N SER A 76 12.40 -1.14 7.55
CA SER A 76 13.37 -0.08 7.35
C SER A 76 14.57 -0.27 8.28
N THR A 77 15.78 -0.15 7.73
CA THR A 77 17.02 -0.20 8.50
C THR A 77 17.52 1.21 8.77
N LEU A 78 17.67 1.50 10.06
CA LEU A 78 18.29 2.71 10.57
C LEU A 78 19.79 2.48 10.74
N THR A 79 20.62 3.42 10.34
CA THR A 79 22.07 3.37 10.43
C THR A 79 22.59 4.61 11.17
N ALA A 80 23.27 4.41 12.27
CA ALA A 80 23.97 5.45 13.00
C ALA A 80 25.31 5.76 12.36
N SER A 81 25.75 7.02 12.42
CA SER A 81 27.10 7.39 12.01
C SER A 81 28.15 6.67 12.85
N SER A 82 29.31 6.41 12.26
CA SER A 82 30.45 5.78 12.94
C SER A 82 31.14 6.74 13.90
N GLY A 83 32.07 6.20 14.72
CA GLY A 83 32.87 6.99 15.65
C GLY A 83 32.52 6.78 17.13
N PHE A 84 31.70 5.79 17.43
CA PHE A 84 31.31 5.39 18.78
C PHE A 84 31.67 3.93 19.03
N ASP A 85 32.04 3.60 20.28
CA ASP A 85 32.42 2.24 20.69
C ASP A 85 31.20 1.40 21.03
N SER A 86 30.08 2.03 21.40
CA SER A 86 28.81 1.37 21.65
C SER A 86 27.62 2.23 21.26
N TYR A 87 26.51 1.56 20.98
CA TYR A 87 25.25 2.18 20.61
C TYR A 87 24.12 1.58 21.46
N GLN A 88 23.05 2.36 21.65
CA GLN A 88 21.79 1.89 22.18
C GLN A 88 20.67 2.64 21.45
N TRP A 89 19.77 1.88 20.82
CA TRP A 89 18.60 2.44 20.15
C TRP A 89 17.42 2.58 21.11
N TYR A 90 16.61 3.59 20.84
CA TYR A 90 15.43 3.95 21.61
C TYR A 90 14.24 4.20 20.71
N ASN A 91 13.05 3.94 21.23
CA ASN A 91 11.77 4.33 20.68
C ASN A 91 10.96 5.14 21.73
N ALA A 92 9.65 5.36 21.49
CA ALA A 92 8.78 6.07 22.42
C ALA A 92 8.64 5.38 23.79
N ASP A 93 8.83 4.06 23.87
CA ASP A 93 8.73 3.28 25.10
C ASP A 93 10.04 3.24 25.90
N GLY A 94 11.13 3.74 25.31
CA GLY A 94 12.44 3.78 25.93
C GLY A 94 13.50 2.98 25.17
N ALA A 95 14.47 2.42 25.91
CA ALA A 95 15.56 1.65 25.34
C ALA A 95 15.05 0.33 24.73
N ILE A 96 15.36 0.10 23.46
CA ILE A 96 15.01 -1.14 22.77
C ILE A 96 15.99 -2.23 23.20
N SER A 97 15.47 -3.25 23.84
CA SER A 97 16.28 -4.35 24.39
C SER A 97 17.09 -5.06 23.30
N GLY A 98 18.42 -5.16 23.49
CA GLY A 98 19.33 -5.82 22.57
C GLY A 98 19.68 -5.01 21.30
N ALA A 99 19.13 -3.83 21.10
CA ALA A 99 19.44 -2.97 19.96
C ALA A 99 20.70 -2.14 20.22
N THR A 100 21.87 -2.78 20.22
CA THR A 100 23.18 -2.19 20.57
C THR A 100 24.16 -2.14 19.41
N ALA A 101 23.74 -2.51 18.20
CA ALA A 101 24.57 -2.36 17.00
C ALA A 101 24.47 -0.93 16.42
N SER A 102 25.39 -0.58 15.53
CA SER A 102 25.30 0.67 14.76
C SER A 102 24.11 0.75 13.83
N THR A 103 23.42 -0.38 13.60
CA THR A 103 22.20 -0.45 12.81
C THR A 103 21.06 -1.03 13.64
N TYR A 104 19.85 -0.61 13.32
CA TYR A 104 18.61 -1.17 13.86
C TYR A 104 17.56 -1.32 12.75
N THR A 105 16.92 -2.48 12.65
CA THR A 105 15.87 -2.72 11.66
C THR A 105 14.50 -2.70 12.35
N SER A 106 13.61 -1.83 11.87
CA SER A 106 12.23 -1.71 12.34
C SER A 106 11.24 -2.30 11.35
N LEU A 107 10.24 -3.01 11.87
CA LEU A 107 9.07 -3.53 11.16
C LEU A 107 7.81 -2.71 11.46
N VAL A 108 7.93 -1.63 12.21
CA VAL A 108 6.79 -0.84 12.69
C VAL A 108 7.04 0.66 12.53
N SER A 109 5.95 1.42 12.43
CA SER A 109 6.00 2.88 12.51
C SER A 109 6.47 3.34 13.89
N GLY A 110 7.11 4.50 13.94
CA GLY A 110 7.50 5.10 15.21
C GLY A 110 8.58 6.16 15.06
N HIS A 111 8.95 6.73 16.23
CA HIS A 111 10.06 7.66 16.36
C HIS A 111 11.24 6.94 17.00
N PHE A 112 12.38 7.01 16.39
CA PHE A 112 13.60 6.33 16.83
C PHE A 112 14.74 7.30 16.97
N TYR A 113 15.62 7.04 17.93
CA TYR A 113 16.89 7.72 18.07
C TYR A 113 17.93 6.77 18.65
N VAL A 114 19.19 7.13 18.56
CA VAL A 114 20.31 6.35 19.07
C VAL A 114 21.15 7.16 20.02
N VAL A 115 21.66 6.54 21.06
CA VAL A 115 22.70 7.07 21.93
C VAL A 115 23.98 6.33 21.62
N GLY A 116 25.02 7.09 21.20
CA GLY A 116 26.36 6.60 21.00
C GLY A 116 27.26 6.94 22.18
N GLN A 117 28.14 6.01 22.59
CA GLN A 117 29.11 6.25 23.66
C GLN A 117 30.51 5.93 23.16
N THR A 118 31.49 6.74 23.60
CA THR A 118 32.91 6.50 23.36
C THR A 118 33.60 6.05 24.65
N THR A 119 34.72 5.32 24.52
CA THR A 119 35.58 4.93 25.64
C THR A 119 36.16 6.14 26.40
N GLU A 120 36.21 7.30 25.78
CA GLU A 120 36.67 8.56 26.36
C GLU A 120 35.60 9.27 27.20
N GLY A 121 34.39 8.66 27.30
CA GLY A 121 33.28 9.13 28.15
C GLY A 121 32.28 10.06 27.47
N CYS A 122 32.35 10.25 26.15
CA CYS A 122 31.28 10.93 25.43
C CYS A 122 30.01 10.08 25.37
N SER A 123 28.86 10.70 25.63
CA SER A 123 27.54 10.11 25.44
C SER A 123 26.66 11.11 24.69
N ILE A 124 26.36 10.82 23.43
CA ILE A 124 25.69 11.72 22.50
C ILE A 124 24.42 11.05 21.97
N THR A 125 23.33 11.83 21.96
CA THR A 125 22.03 11.41 21.44
C THR A 125 21.82 12.02 20.05
N SER A 126 21.34 11.22 19.11
CA SER A 126 20.95 11.69 17.77
C SER A 126 19.65 12.49 17.81
N ASP A 127 19.38 13.22 16.74
CA ASP A 127 18.03 13.65 16.42
C ASP A 127 17.11 12.43 16.23
N GLN A 128 15.81 12.65 16.42
CA GLN A 128 14.80 11.61 16.15
C GLN A 128 14.53 11.49 14.66
N ILE A 129 14.38 10.24 14.21
CA ILE A 129 13.88 9.91 12.87
C ILE A 129 12.52 9.23 13.00
N SER A 130 11.60 9.61 12.11
CA SER A 130 10.25 9.04 12.06
C SER A 130 10.16 8.03 10.94
N LEU A 131 9.68 6.84 11.23
CA LEU A 131 9.34 5.80 10.27
C LEU A 131 7.82 5.68 10.16
N ASN A 132 7.32 5.52 8.94
CA ASN A 132 5.91 5.31 8.64
C ASN A 132 5.72 3.98 7.88
N MET A 133 5.13 3.00 8.52
CA MET A 133 4.70 1.76 7.86
C MET A 133 3.31 1.97 7.27
N ILE A 134 3.21 1.76 5.97
CA ILE A 134 1.96 1.89 5.22
C ILE A 134 1.27 0.52 5.22
N ASN A 135 0.11 0.47 5.84
CA ASN A 135 -0.75 -0.71 5.86
C ASN A 135 -2.07 -0.36 5.15
N LEU A 136 -2.22 -0.82 3.93
CA LEU A 136 -3.43 -0.60 3.14
C LEU A 136 -4.46 -1.68 3.46
N SER A 137 -5.70 -1.25 3.66
CA SER A 137 -6.82 -2.18 3.77
C SER A 137 -7.22 -2.67 2.39
N ALA A 138 -7.40 -3.98 2.24
CA ALA A 138 -8.06 -4.52 1.07
C ALA A 138 -9.53 -4.10 1.03
N VAL A 139 -10.12 -4.09 -0.15
CA VAL A 139 -11.58 -4.06 -0.32
C VAL A 139 -12.18 -5.21 0.45
N SER A 140 -13.26 -4.99 1.19
CA SER A 140 -13.92 -6.02 2.01
C SER A 140 -15.19 -6.55 1.37
N GLU A 141 -15.88 -5.71 0.60
CA GLU A 141 -17.13 -6.05 -0.07
C GLU A 141 -17.20 -5.38 -1.44
N PHE A 142 -17.89 -6.00 -2.38
CA PHE A 142 -18.28 -5.39 -3.65
C PHE A 142 -19.71 -5.73 -4.00
N GLU A 143 -20.36 -4.83 -4.74
CA GLU A 143 -21.68 -5.04 -5.31
C GLU A 143 -21.60 -4.96 -6.83
N VAL A 144 -22.27 -5.90 -7.51
CA VAL A 144 -22.40 -5.87 -8.97
C VAL A 144 -23.80 -5.42 -9.33
N THR A 145 -23.87 -4.33 -10.08
CA THR A 145 -25.12 -3.71 -10.50
C THR A 145 -25.19 -3.61 -12.03
N ASN A 146 -26.39 -3.35 -12.56
CA ASN A 146 -26.60 -3.09 -13.99
C ASN A 146 -26.00 -4.17 -14.92
N VAL A 147 -26.11 -5.44 -14.54
CA VAL A 147 -25.59 -6.54 -15.35
C VAL A 147 -26.47 -6.74 -16.58
N THR A 148 -25.84 -6.71 -17.75
CA THR A 148 -26.45 -7.06 -19.05
C THR A 148 -25.66 -8.20 -19.70
N ALA A 149 -25.98 -8.52 -20.93
CA ALA A 149 -25.20 -9.49 -21.70
C ALA A 149 -23.75 -9.05 -21.94
N THR A 150 -23.50 -7.74 -22.05
CA THR A 150 -22.20 -7.19 -22.48
C THR A 150 -21.66 -6.10 -21.56
N THR A 151 -22.33 -5.78 -20.47
CA THR A 151 -21.91 -4.78 -19.50
C THR A 151 -22.17 -5.22 -18.06
N ALA A 152 -21.38 -4.71 -17.13
CA ALA A 152 -21.61 -4.82 -15.70
C ALA A 152 -21.01 -3.59 -14.99
N SER A 153 -21.70 -3.09 -13.97
CA SER A 153 -21.15 -2.07 -13.08
C SER A 153 -20.75 -2.71 -11.77
N LEU A 154 -19.59 -2.36 -11.28
CA LEU A 154 -19.02 -2.85 -10.03
C LEU A 154 -18.80 -1.65 -9.10
N ASP A 155 -19.32 -1.76 -7.89
CA ASP A 155 -19.11 -0.81 -6.80
C ASP A 155 -18.48 -1.55 -5.62
N TRP A 156 -17.52 -0.93 -4.93
CA TRP A 156 -16.87 -1.50 -3.74
C TRP A 156 -16.76 -0.47 -2.62
N ASP A 157 -16.48 -0.97 -1.41
CA ASP A 157 -16.22 -0.10 -0.28
C ASP A 157 -14.89 0.67 -0.46
N ASN A 158 -14.94 1.98 -0.23
CA ASN A 158 -13.76 2.84 -0.38
C ASN A 158 -13.02 2.95 0.95
N ALA A 159 -11.82 2.40 1.02
CA ALA A 159 -11.00 2.41 2.24
C ALA A 159 -10.43 3.80 2.54
N SER A 160 -10.08 4.60 1.51
CA SER A 160 -9.56 5.95 1.65
C SER A 160 -9.76 6.77 0.37
N PRO A 161 -10.08 8.06 0.46
CA PRO A 161 -10.27 8.90 -0.72
C PRO A 161 -8.99 9.15 -1.55
N THR A 162 -7.82 8.77 -1.05
CA THR A 162 -6.52 8.89 -1.73
C THR A 162 -6.05 7.58 -2.35
N ASP A 163 -6.76 6.50 -2.11
CA ASP A 163 -6.37 5.19 -2.62
C ASP A 163 -6.68 5.06 -4.11
N VAL A 164 -5.84 4.31 -4.79
CA VAL A 164 -6.02 3.90 -6.17
C VAL A 164 -6.32 2.42 -6.17
N TYR A 165 -7.21 1.97 -7.03
CA TYR A 165 -7.60 0.58 -7.13
C TYR A 165 -7.20 0.04 -8.50
N ASP A 166 -6.47 -1.06 -8.50
CA ASP A 166 -6.19 -1.85 -9.69
C ASP A 166 -7.21 -2.99 -9.73
N VAL A 167 -7.96 -3.04 -10.82
CA VAL A 167 -9.06 -3.99 -11.01
C VAL A 167 -8.76 -4.84 -12.22
N SER A 168 -8.82 -6.15 -12.07
CA SER A 168 -8.64 -7.13 -13.15
C SER A 168 -9.82 -8.06 -13.25
N ILE A 169 -10.19 -8.47 -14.47
CA ILE A 169 -11.23 -9.47 -14.72
C ILE A 169 -10.70 -10.60 -15.59
N SER A 170 -11.23 -11.79 -15.34
CA SER A 170 -10.91 -13.00 -16.11
C SER A 170 -12.20 -13.71 -16.54
N SER A 171 -12.29 -14.10 -17.81
CA SER A 171 -13.40 -14.88 -18.36
C SER A 171 -13.10 -16.38 -18.50
N ASP A 172 -11.90 -16.82 -18.15
CA ASP A 172 -11.40 -18.19 -18.35
C ASP A 172 -10.99 -18.90 -17.05
N GLY A 173 -11.55 -18.44 -15.93
CA GLY A 173 -11.31 -19.05 -14.63
C GLY A 173 -9.97 -18.65 -13.99
N GLY A 174 -9.43 -17.48 -14.32
CA GLY A 174 -8.18 -16.96 -13.76
C GLY A 174 -6.92 -17.37 -14.52
N LEU A 175 -7.06 -17.95 -15.73
CA LEU A 175 -5.91 -18.32 -16.56
C LEU A 175 -5.31 -17.10 -17.26
N THR A 176 -6.17 -16.18 -17.72
CA THR A 176 -5.75 -14.90 -18.28
C THR A 176 -6.58 -13.77 -17.67
N TRP A 177 -5.93 -12.63 -17.47
CA TRP A 177 -6.54 -11.45 -16.85
C TRP A 177 -6.50 -10.26 -17.80
N THR A 178 -7.54 -9.44 -17.75
CA THR A 178 -7.59 -8.13 -18.40
C THR A 178 -7.56 -7.09 -17.31
N ASP A 179 -6.50 -6.27 -17.32
CA ASP A 179 -6.26 -5.25 -16.31
C ASP A 179 -6.97 -3.96 -16.69
N PHE A 180 -7.58 -3.34 -15.70
CA PHE A 180 -8.18 -2.01 -15.74
C PHE A 180 -7.49 -1.18 -14.67
N ASP A 181 -6.42 -0.50 -15.04
CA ASP A 181 -5.54 0.19 -14.10
C ASP A 181 -6.15 1.48 -13.55
N SER A 182 -5.84 1.74 -12.27
CA SER A 182 -5.81 3.08 -11.66
C SER A 182 -7.15 3.80 -11.53
N TYR A 183 -8.14 3.16 -10.93
CA TYR A 183 -9.38 3.83 -10.56
C TYR A 183 -9.21 4.65 -9.28
N GLN A 184 -9.49 5.95 -9.39
CA GLN A 184 -9.72 6.79 -8.22
C GLN A 184 -11.22 6.80 -7.93
N GLY A 185 -11.64 6.19 -6.84
CA GLY A 185 -13.04 6.01 -6.49
C GLY A 185 -13.41 4.54 -6.36
N SER A 186 -14.66 4.28 -6.03
CA SER A 186 -15.14 2.95 -5.63
C SER A 186 -16.04 2.30 -6.67
N ALA A 187 -15.95 2.67 -7.95
CA ALA A 187 -16.82 2.11 -8.98
C ALA A 187 -16.16 2.03 -10.35
N VAL A 188 -16.52 0.99 -11.10
CA VAL A 188 -16.13 0.80 -12.50
C VAL A 188 -17.28 0.21 -13.31
N THR A 189 -17.37 0.54 -14.59
CA THR A 189 -18.29 -0.12 -15.53
C THR A 189 -17.50 -0.81 -16.61
N PHE A 190 -17.70 -2.12 -16.71
CA PHE A 190 -17.14 -2.96 -17.77
C PHE A 190 -18.08 -2.96 -18.97
N THR A 191 -17.50 -2.91 -20.17
CA THR A 191 -18.21 -2.98 -21.46
C THR A 191 -17.55 -4.00 -22.36
N ASN A 192 -18.26 -4.43 -23.42
CA ASN A 192 -17.79 -5.45 -24.37
C ASN A 192 -17.48 -6.80 -23.70
N LEU A 193 -18.23 -7.12 -22.65
CA LEU A 193 -18.16 -8.45 -22.03
C LEU A 193 -18.78 -9.51 -22.95
N ILE A 194 -18.39 -10.76 -22.72
CA ILE A 194 -18.94 -11.92 -23.42
C ILE A 194 -20.27 -12.29 -22.74
N PRO A 195 -21.37 -12.47 -23.48
CA PRO A 195 -22.63 -12.91 -22.92
C PRO A 195 -22.54 -14.28 -22.23
N SER A 196 -23.41 -14.52 -21.27
CA SER A 196 -23.54 -15.81 -20.55
C SER A 196 -22.23 -16.34 -20.00
N THR A 197 -21.35 -15.43 -19.54
CA THR A 197 -19.99 -15.75 -19.10
C THR A 197 -19.82 -15.35 -17.65
N THR A 198 -19.22 -16.24 -16.86
CA THR A 198 -18.79 -15.94 -15.49
C THR A 198 -17.41 -15.31 -15.51
N TYR A 199 -17.32 -14.12 -14.97
CA TYR A 199 -16.07 -13.39 -14.78
C TYR A 199 -15.60 -13.53 -13.34
N GLN A 200 -14.31 -13.78 -13.16
CA GLN A 200 -13.60 -13.58 -11.89
C GLN A 200 -13.07 -12.15 -11.84
N ILE A 201 -12.97 -11.61 -10.64
CA ILE A 201 -12.53 -10.25 -10.37
C ILE A 201 -11.41 -10.32 -9.34
N GLU A 202 -10.38 -9.51 -9.54
CA GLU A 202 -9.38 -9.16 -8.55
C GLU A 202 -9.34 -7.64 -8.37
N ILE A 203 -9.30 -7.20 -7.10
CA ILE A 203 -9.17 -5.78 -6.74
C ILE A 203 -8.03 -5.65 -5.75
N THR A 204 -7.07 -4.80 -6.07
CA THR A 204 -5.95 -4.46 -5.19
C THR A 204 -5.98 -2.96 -4.91
N THR A 205 -5.86 -2.56 -3.65
CA THR A 205 -5.69 -1.15 -3.26
C THR A 205 -4.23 -0.80 -3.34
N THR A 206 -3.88 0.31 -4.01
CA THR A 206 -2.51 0.79 -4.15
C THR A 206 -2.38 2.22 -3.66
N ALA A 207 -1.34 2.51 -2.88
CA ALA A 207 -0.98 3.87 -2.47
C ALA A 207 0.49 3.92 -2.04
N TYR A 208 1.17 5.01 -2.38
CA TYR A 208 2.58 5.26 -1.98
C TYR A 208 3.56 4.15 -2.36
N GLY A 209 3.26 3.37 -3.40
CA GLY A 209 4.07 2.23 -3.84
C GLY A 209 3.84 0.95 -3.03
N CYS A 210 2.82 0.92 -2.17
CA CYS A 210 2.38 -0.26 -1.43
C CYS A 210 1.09 -0.81 -2.01
N GLU A 211 0.86 -2.11 -1.80
CA GLU A 211 -0.33 -2.84 -2.22
C GLU A 211 -1.01 -3.49 -1.02
N SER A 212 -2.33 -3.61 -1.07
CA SER A 212 -3.10 -4.41 -0.12
C SER A 212 -3.05 -5.89 -0.46
N GLU A 213 -3.63 -6.73 0.41
CA GLU A 213 -4.06 -8.07 0.00
C GLU A 213 -5.06 -7.97 -1.14
N VAL A 214 -5.03 -8.96 -2.06
CA VAL A 214 -5.94 -9.03 -3.21
C VAL A 214 -7.33 -9.46 -2.72
N PHE A 215 -8.34 -8.67 -3.05
CA PHE A 215 -9.73 -9.08 -2.91
C PHE A 215 -10.19 -9.81 -4.17
N THR A 216 -10.88 -10.94 -4.03
CA THR A 216 -11.38 -11.75 -5.15
C THR A 216 -12.90 -11.89 -5.11
N GLY A 217 -13.52 -11.89 -6.28
CA GLY A 217 -14.94 -12.08 -6.43
C GLY A 217 -15.33 -12.63 -7.80
N SER A 218 -16.62 -12.72 -8.06
CA SER A 218 -17.12 -13.13 -9.38
C SER A 218 -18.52 -12.58 -9.68
N PHE A 219 -18.82 -12.42 -10.96
CA PHE A 219 -20.17 -12.14 -11.46
C PHE A 219 -20.41 -12.87 -12.78
N SER A 220 -21.67 -12.95 -13.21
CA SER A 220 -21.99 -13.54 -14.51
C SER A 220 -22.82 -12.56 -15.33
N THR A 221 -22.44 -12.38 -16.60
CA THR A 221 -23.24 -11.63 -17.56
C THR A 221 -24.54 -12.38 -17.88
N SER A 222 -25.57 -11.62 -18.26
CA SER A 222 -26.83 -12.20 -18.68
C SER A 222 -26.70 -12.85 -20.08
N LEU A 223 -27.71 -13.62 -20.41
CA LEU A 223 -27.87 -14.15 -21.76
C LEU A 223 -28.10 -13.00 -22.75
N ASP A 224 -27.59 -13.11 -23.94
CA ASP A 224 -27.89 -12.17 -25.02
C ASP A 224 -29.11 -12.69 -25.79
N CYS A 225 -30.25 -12.00 -25.67
CA CYS A 225 -31.44 -12.28 -26.46
C CYS A 225 -31.28 -11.65 -27.84
N ILE A 226 -30.74 -12.41 -28.77
CA ILE A 226 -30.59 -11.98 -30.18
C ILE A 226 -31.82 -12.37 -30.97
N VAL A 227 -32.07 -11.71 -32.10
CA VAL A 227 -33.12 -12.06 -33.04
C VAL A 227 -32.83 -13.42 -33.66
N PRO A 228 -33.84 -14.33 -33.75
CA PRO A 228 -33.66 -15.60 -34.45
C PRO A 228 -33.19 -15.41 -35.90
N GLU A 229 -32.17 -16.16 -36.29
CA GLU A 229 -31.58 -16.13 -37.63
C GLU A 229 -31.90 -17.44 -38.40
N ASN A 230 -31.48 -17.46 -39.68
CA ASN A 230 -31.68 -18.63 -40.56
C ASN A 230 -33.11 -19.08 -40.64
N ILE A 231 -34.04 -18.13 -40.75
CA ILE A 231 -35.49 -18.44 -40.88
C ILE A 231 -35.73 -19.15 -42.17
N SER A 232 -36.37 -20.31 -42.09
CA SER A 232 -36.75 -21.15 -43.24
C SER A 232 -38.26 -21.39 -43.23
N LEU A 233 -38.85 -21.40 -44.39
CA LEU A 233 -40.25 -21.64 -44.59
C LEU A 233 -40.45 -22.82 -45.53
N SER A 234 -41.32 -23.77 -45.15
CA SER A 234 -41.77 -24.85 -46.03
C SER A 234 -43.30 -24.95 -46.00
N ALA A 235 -43.92 -25.29 -47.10
CA ALA A 235 -45.36 -25.39 -47.16
C ALA A 235 -45.81 -26.62 -47.98
N THR A 236 -46.88 -27.23 -47.54
CA THR A 236 -47.69 -28.21 -48.26
C THR A 236 -49.07 -27.60 -48.57
N PRO A 237 -49.98 -28.28 -49.31
CA PRO A 237 -51.30 -27.76 -49.55
C PRO A 237 -52.14 -27.51 -48.30
N PHE A 238 -51.74 -28.07 -47.15
CA PHE A 238 -52.53 -28.02 -45.89
C PHE A 238 -51.76 -27.53 -44.68
N GLU A 239 -50.44 -27.39 -44.79
CA GLU A 239 -49.57 -27.02 -43.66
C GLU A 239 -48.47 -26.07 -44.12
N VAL A 240 -48.09 -25.16 -43.22
CA VAL A 240 -46.91 -24.36 -43.33
C VAL A 240 -46.06 -24.50 -42.09
N THR A 241 -44.79 -24.72 -42.30
CA THR A 241 -43.79 -24.78 -41.21
C THR A 241 -42.82 -23.63 -41.36
N ILE A 242 -42.63 -22.89 -40.27
CA ILE A 242 -41.56 -21.94 -40.09
C ILE A 242 -40.55 -22.55 -39.11
N SER A 243 -39.27 -22.45 -39.41
CA SER A 243 -38.18 -22.84 -38.52
C SER A 243 -37.05 -21.80 -38.54
N TRP A 244 -36.29 -21.78 -37.51
CA TRP A 244 -35.15 -20.86 -37.33
C TRP A 244 -34.00 -21.57 -36.61
N ALA A 245 -32.84 -20.93 -36.54
CA ALA A 245 -31.72 -21.44 -35.76
C ALA A 245 -32.09 -21.49 -34.28
N ASP A 246 -31.75 -22.57 -33.61
CA ASP A 246 -31.96 -22.68 -32.16
C ASP A 246 -31.04 -21.70 -31.43
N LEU A 247 -31.60 -20.92 -30.52
CA LEU A 247 -30.91 -20.02 -29.66
C LEU A 247 -30.76 -20.66 -28.28
N VAL A 248 -29.57 -21.10 -27.94
CA VAL A 248 -29.27 -21.80 -26.66
C VAL A 248 -29.74 -20.98 -25.43
N ALA A 249 -29.87 -19.65 -25.60
CA ALA A 249 -30.26 -18.72 -24.56
C ALA A 249 -31.77 -18.46 -24.48
N ALA A 250 -32.57 -18.96 -25.42
CA ALA A 250 -34.01 -18.67 -25.45
C ALA A 250 -34.79 -19.78 -24.76
N ASP A 251 -35.56 -19.41 -23.73
CA ASP A 251 -36.53 -20.34 -23.10
C ASP A 251 -37.77 -20.58 -23.99
N SER A 252 -38.11 -19.64 -24.87
CA SER A 252 -39.22 -19.67 -25.79
C SER A 252 -39.15 -18.60 -26.86
N TYR A 253 -39.90 -18.80 -27.91
CA TYR A 253 -40.01 -17.88 -29.04
C TYR A 253 -41.45 -17.36 -29.14
N PHE A 254 -41.60 -16.06 -29.35
CA PHE A 254 -42.91 -15.42 -29.57
C PHE A 254 -43.10 -15.15 -31.05
N LEU A 255 -44.11 -15.77 -31.65
CA LEU A 255 -44.41 -15.63 -33.05
C LEU A 255 -45.71 -14.83 -33.27
N VAL A 256 -45.64 -13.94 -34.25
CA VAL A 256 -46.79 -13.27 -34.84
C VAL A 256 -46.96 -13.78 -36.26
N TYR A 257 -48.12 -14.30 -36.60
CA TYR A 257 -48.32 -14.85 -37.92
C TYR A 257 -49.73 -14.54 -38.45
N LYS A 258 -49.84 -14.66 -39.77
CA LYS A 258 -51.11 -14.52 -40.48
C LYS A 258 -51.18 -15.59 -41.57
N LEU A 259 -52.18 -16.45 -41.50
CA LEU A 259 -52.47 -17.46 -42.53
C LEU A 259 -53.47 -16.90 -43.57
N PRO A 260 -53.52 -17.48 -44.77
CA PRO A 260 -54.44 -17.08 -45.81
C PRO A 260 -55.91 -17.11 -45.30
N GLY A 261 -56.63 -15.99 -45.48
CA GLY A 261 -58.02 -15.85 -45.03
C GLY A 261 -58.23 -15.59 -43.54
N ALA A 262 -57.19 -15.59 -42.73
CA ALA A 262 -57.24 -15.36 -41.28
C ALA A 262 -56.75 -13.94 -40.93
N GLY A 263 -57.04 -13.49 -39.69
CA GLY A 263 -56.42 -12.30 -39.07
C GLY A 263 -55.04 -12.63 -38.52
N TRP A 264 -54.33 -11.61 -38.01
CA TRP A 264 -53.09 -11.77 -37.28
C TRP A 264 -53.31 -12.56 -35.98
N GLN A 265 -52.45 -13.52 -35.74
CA GLN A 265 -52.44 -14.40 -34.55
C GLN A 265 -51.08 -14.37 -33.89
N THR A 266 -51.03 -14.77 -32.64
CA THR A 266 -49.79 -14.85 -31.84
C THR A 266 -49.72 -16.20 -31.13
N THR A 267 -48.52 -16.73 -30.97
CA THR A 267 -48.28 -17.91 -30.16
C THR A 267 -46.88 -17.87 -29.58
N THR A 268 -46.65 -18.62 -28.50
CA THR A 268 -45.30 -18.84 -27.92
C THR A 268 -45.00 -20.34 -28.06
N VAL A 269 -43.81 -20.64 -28.50
CA VAL A 269 -43.30 -22.03 -28.65
C VAL A 269 -41.93 -22.16 -27.96
N THR A 270 -41.64 -23.34 -27.48
CA THR A 270 -40.35 -23.70 -26.90
C THR A 270 -39.38 -24.32 -27.94
N ASP A 271 -39.95 -24.89 -29.00
CA ASP A 271 -39.16 -25.45 -30.10
C ASP A 271 -38.74 -24.36 -31.09
N ASN A 272 -37.69 -24.59 -31.84
CA ASN A 272 -37.20 -23.69 -32.90
C ASN A 272 -37.97 -23.85 -34.25
N PHE A 273 -39.16 -24.35 -34.21
CA PHE A 273 -40.09 -24.43 -35.33
C PHE A 273 -41.54 -24.36 -34.88
N LEU A 274 -42.42 -24.01 -35.84
CA LEU A 274 -43.85 -24.04 -35.69
C LEU A 274 -44.47 -24.55 -37.00
N THR A 275 -45.35 -25.60 -36.90
CA THR A 275 -46.16 -26.08 -38.01
C THR A 275 -47.63 -25.71 -37.79
N LEU A 276 -48.23 -25.07 -38.76
CA LEU A 276 -49.61 -24.61 -38.74
C LEU A 276 -50.41 -25.21 -39.90
N SER A 277 -51.57 -25.71 -39.62
CA SER A 277 -52.52 -26.18 -40.65
C SER A 277 -53.28 -25.02 -41.24
N HIS A 278 -53.56 -25.04 -42.55
CA HIS A 278 -54.42 -24.07 -43.26
C HIS A 278 -55.24 -24.69 -44.35
N ASN A 279 -56.32 -24.02 -44.66
CA ASN A 279 -57.34 -24.53 -45.68
C ASN A 279 -57.41 -23.54 -46.88
N GLY A 280 -56.54 -22.54 -46.97
CA GLY A 280 -56.63 -21.48 -47.97
C GLY A 280 -55.43 -21.35 -48.85
N ASN A 281 -55.62 -20.86 -50.06
CA ASN A 281 -54.57 -20.44 -50.95
C ASN A 281 -54.23 -18.97 -50.71
N GLY A 282 -52.95 -18.62 -50.68
CA GLY A 282 -52.48 -17.26 -50.53
C GLY A 282 -51.19 -17.18 -49.76
N LEU A 283 -50.83 -15.95 -49.31
CA LEU A 283 -49.60 -15.66 -48.58
C LEU A 283 -49.79 -15.85 -47.09
N ALA A 284 -48.86 -16.50 -46.48
CA ALA A 284 -48.66 -16.54 -45.05
C ALA A 284 -47.52 -15.57 -44.64
N TYR A 285 -47.65 -14.93 -43.50
CA TYR A 285 -46.67 -13.98 -42.96
C TYR A 285 -46.27 -14.41 -41.57
N PHE A 286 -45.01 -14.29 -41.27
CA PHE A 286 -44.41 -14.66 -39.99
C PHE A 286 -43.43 -13.58 -39.48
N TYR A 287 -43.46 -13.37 -38.16
CA TYR A 287 -42.43 -12.67 -37.39
C TYR A 287 -42.12 -13.56 -36.17
N VAL A 288 -40.82 -13.74 -35.92
CA VAL A 288 -40.29 -14.52 -34.80
C VAL A 288 -39.53 -13.63 -33.88
#